data_59df5015b45583649dd423be6b6c53e4
#
_entry.id   59df5015b45583649dd423be6b6c53e4
#
_cell.length_a   1.000
_cell.length_b   1.000
_cell.length_c   1.000
_cell.angle_alpha   90.00
_cell.angle_beta   90.00
_cell.angle_gamma   90.00
#
_symmetry.space_group_name_H-M   'P 1'
#
loop_
_entity.id
_entity.type
_entity.pdbx_description
1 polymer ?
#
loop_
_entity_poly.entity_id
_entity_poly.type
_entity_poly.pdbx_seq_one_letter_code
_entity_poly.pdbx_strand_id
1 'polypeptide(L)'
;MEPLAPVEVVVATRSDVVDLADVAARTFPLACPPRVAPDDVADFIAKNLSSSRFEDYLGDPDRVVLVARSAGRILGYAMLIRGVTDDPDVASAVPLRPAVELSKMYVAPEYHGADVSPALMTGALDSARNLGAMCTWLGVNQENQRAQRFYAKHGFIVNGTKTFRLGGHVENDYVMVRTF
;
A
#
# COMPACT_ATOMS: atom_id res chain seq x y z
N MET A 1 -25.26 1.70 -15.36
CA MET A 1 -24.11 2.09 -14.52
C MET A 1 -23.53 3.35 -15.13
N GLU A 2 -23.52 4.40 -14.39
CA GLU A 2 -22.86 5.62 -14.86
C GLU A 2 -21.35 5.40 -14.92
N PRO A 3 -20.69 5.85 -16.01
CA PRO A 3 -19.25 5.78 -16.06
C PRO A 3 -18.64 6.64 -14.95
N LEU A 4 -17.56 6.15 -14.33
CA LEU A 4 -16.79 6.94 -13.38
C LEU A 4 -16.28 8.21 -14.06
N ALA A 5 -16.38 9.34 -13.35
CA ALA A 5 -15.64 10.52 -13.74
C ALA A 5 -14.15 10.20 -13.82
N PRO A 6 -13.36 10.97 -14.58
CA PRO A 6 -11.92 10.69 -14.71
C PRO A 6 -11.23 10.50 -13.35
N VAL A 7 -10.38 9.47 -13.28
CA VAL A 7 -9.58 9.18 -12.06
C VAL A 7 -8.29 9.98 -12.12
N GLU A 8 -8.02 10.71 -11.06
CA GLU A 8 -6.80 11.48 -10.89
C GLU A 8 -6.01 10.92 -9.71
N VAL A 9 -4.70 10.73 -9.87
CA VAL A 9 -3.80 10.30 -8.80
C VAL A 9 -2.93 11.49 -8.41
N VAL A 10 -3.07 11.91 -7.16
CA VAL A 10 -2.39 13.09 -6.62
C VAL A 10 -1.81 12.81 -5.24
N VAL A 11 -0.84 13.61 -4.83
CA VAL A 11 -0.30 13.59 -3.46
C VAL A 11 -1.40 14.06 -2.50
N ALA A 12 -1.61 13.30 -1.44
CA ALA A 12 -2.59 13.63 -0.40
C ALA A 12 -2.17 14.89 0.36
N THR A 13 -3.17 15.63 0.82
CA THR A 13 -3.01 16.82 1.66
C THR A 13 -3.69 16.61 3.01
N ARG A 14 -3.47 17.52 3.97
CA ARG A 14 -4.09 17.45 5.29
C ARG A 14 -5.63 17.40 5.25
N SER A 15 -6.23 18.01 4.24
CA SER A 15 -7.68 17.95 4.07
C SER A 15 -8.20 16.57 3.71
N ASP A 16 -7.32 15.64 3.32
CA ASP A 16 -7.68 14.27 2.94
C ASP A 16 -7.67 13.28 4.10
N VAL A 17 -7.13 13.63 5.27
CA VAL A 17 -6.85 12.64 6.33
C VAL A 17 -8.09 11.93 6.86
N VAL A 18 -9.22 12.60 6.98
CA VAL A 18 -10.46 11.99 7.45
C VAL A 18 -10.97 10.96 6.44
N ASP A 19 -11.01 11.33 5.17
CA ASP A 19 -11.45 10.43 4.10
C ASP A 19 -10.46 9.29 3.88
N LEU A 20 -9.15 9.55 4.02
CA LEU A 20 -8.11 8.51 3.99
C LEU A 20 -8.31 7.48 5.09
N ALA A 21 -8.54 7.94 6.33
CA ALA A 21 -8.78 7.04 7.45
C ALA A 21 -10.04 6.19 7.24
N ASP A 22 -11.09 6.77 6.65
CA ASP A 22 -12.32 6.05 6.32
C ASP A 22 -12.05 4.95 5.26
N VAL A 23 -11.40 5.29 4.16
CA VAL A 23 -11.06 4.31 3.11
C VAL A 23 -10.15 3.22 3.66
N ALA A 24 -9.17 3.58 4.47
CA ALA A 24 -8.24 2.62 5.08
C ALA A 24 -8.98 1.65 6.01
N ALA A 25 -9.89 2.14 6.84
CA ALA A 25 -10.70 1.31 7.76
C ALA A 25 -11.63 0.34 7.02
N ARG A 26 -12.13 0.74 5.85
CA ARG A 26 -13.00 -0.09 5.02
C ARG A 26 -12.23 -1.12 4.18
N THR A 27 -10.99 -0.85 3.83
CA THR A 27 -10.23 -1.69 2.90
C THR A 27 -9.27 -2.65 3.61
N PHE A 28 -8.67 -2.26 4.72
CA PHE A 28 -7.69 -3.10 5.43
C PHE A 28 -8.26 -4.46 5.85
N PRO A 29 -9.49 -4.56 6.40
CA PRO A 29 -10.04 -5.85 6.79
C PRO A 29 -10.16 -6.84 5.63
N LEU A 30 -10.38 -6.36 4.41
CA LEU A 30 -10.53 -7.20 3.22
C LEU A 30 -9.22 -7.87 2.79
N ALA A 31 -8.09 -7.30 3.19
CA ALA A 31 -6.77 -7.86 2.91
C ALA A 31 -6.28 -8.81 4.01
N CYS A 32 -6.95 -8.84 5.15
CA CYS A 32 -6.59 -9.71 6.27
C CYS A 32 -7.09 -11.15 6.03
N PRO A 33 -6.28 -12.17 6.38
CA PRO A 33 -6.77 -13.55 6.36
C PRO A 33 -7.97 -13.73 7.27
N PRO A 34 -8.94 -14.60 6.89
CA PRO A 34 -10.17 -14.79 7.67
C PRO A 34 -9.96 -15.28 9.11
N ARG A 35 -8.81 -15.92 9.39
CA ARG A 35 -8.47 -16.43 10.73
C ARG A 35 -8.05 -15.35 11.71
N VAL A 36 -7.75 -14.14 11.23
CA VAL A 36 -7.36 -13.03 12.11
C VAL A 36 -8.59 -12.52 12.83
N ALA A 37 -8.50 -12.39 14.16
CA ALA A 37 -9.62 -11.93 14.99
C ALA A 37 -10.05 -10.51 14.62
N PRO A 38 -11.37 -10.22 14.54
CA PRO A 38 -11.86 -8.87 14.24
C PRO A 38 -11.32 -7.78 15.18
N ASP A 39 -11.12 -8.12 16.46
CA ASP A 39 -10.56 -7.17 17.44
C ASP A 39 -9.11 -6.82 17.14
N ASP A 40 -8.31 -7.76 16.65
CA ASP A 40 -6.92 -7.53 16.24
C ASP A 40 -6.87 -6.63 15.00
N VAL A 41 -7.79 -6.82 14.06
CA VAL A 41 -7.92 -5.96 12.88
C VAL A 41 -8.31 -4.54 13.29
N ALA A 42 -9.31 -4.40 14.16
CA ALA A 42 -9.75 -3.09 14.67
C ALA A 42 -8.65 -2.37 15.43
N ASP A 43 -7.88 -3.08 16.24
CA ASP A 43 -6.75 -2.54 16.99
C ASP A 43 -5.65 -2.03 16.06
N PHE A 44 -5.31 -2.80 15.02
CA PHE A 44 -4.35 -2.39 14.02
C PHE A 44 -4.79 -1.09 13.30
N ILE A 45 -6.05 -1.01 12.90
CA ILE A 45 -6.63 0.17 12.25
C ILE A 45 -6.52 1.39 13.19
N ALA A 46 -6.90 1.24 14.44
CA ALA A 46 -6.85 2.33 15.41
C ALA A 46 -5.43 2.84 15.66
N LYS A 47 -4.44 1.95 15.70
CA LYS A 47 -3.04 2.29 15.96
C LYS A 47 -2.31 2.84 14.73
N ASN A 48 -2.66 2.39 13.52
CA ASN A 48 -1.85 2.62 12.32
C ASN A 48 -2.58 3.38 11.22
N LEU A 49 -3.90 3.42 11.21
CA LEU A 49 -4.71 3.92 10.09
C LEU A 49 -5.74 4.98 10.54
N SER A 50 -5.55 5.59 11.69
CA SER A 50 -6.37 6.71 12.16
C SER A 50 -6.04 8.00 11.41
N SER A 51 -6.93 8.98 11.48
CA SER A 51 -6.68 10.32 10.92
C SER A 51 -5.40 10.93 11.48
N SER A 52 -5.15 10.77 12.79
CA SER A 52 -3.93 11.25 13.46
C SER A 52 -2.67 10.58 12.89
N ARG A 53 -2.73 9.28 12.62
CA ARG A 53 -1.61 8.57 11.99
C ARG A 53 -1.37 9.02 10.55
N PHE A 54 -2.43 9.28 9.79
CA PHE A 54 -2.25 9.84 8.44
C PHE A 54 -1.65 11.25 8.47
N GLU A 55 -1.98 12.07 9.47
CA GLU A 55 -1.30 13.36 9.66
C GLU A 55 0.21 13.15 9.89
N ASP A 56 0.59 12.19 10.71
CA ASP A 56 2.00 11.84 10.93
C ASP A 56 2.67 11.38 9.63
N TYR A 57 2.00 10.54 8.86
CA TYR A 57 2.53 10.05 7.58
C TYR A 57 2.75 11.18 6.57
N LEU A 58 1.81 12.12 6.49
CA LEU A 58 1.93 13.27 5.60
C LEU A 58 3.07 14.23 6.02
N GLY A 59 3.37 14.27 7.31
CA GLY A 59 4.46 15.09 7.86
C GLY A 59 5.84 14.42 7.79
N ASP A 60 5.91 13.14 7.46
CA ASP A 60 7.15 12.39 7.39
C ASP A 60 7.83 12.60 6.02
N PRO A 61 9.07 13.16 5.99
CA PRO A 61 9.76 13.41 4.73
C PRO A 61 10.16 12.14 3.97
N ASP A 62 10.17 10.98 4.64
CA ASP A 62 10.49 9.69 4.02
C ASP A 62 9.26 8.99 3.44
N ARG A 63 8.08 9.58 3.57
CA ARG A 63 6.82 8.98 3.10
C ARG A 63 6.14 9.84 2.05
N VAL A 64 5.49 9.17 1.09
CA VAL A 64 4.61 9.79 0.12
C VAL A 64 3.28 9.07 0.18
N VAL A 65 2.19 9.82 0.38
CA VAL A 65 0.83 9.28 0.34
C VAL A 65 0.16 9.79 -0.92
N LEU A 66 -0.32 8.86 -1.75
CA LEU A 66 -1.07 9.16 -2.97
C LEU A 66 -2.53 8.78 -2.78
N VAL A 67 -3.42 9.59 -3.33
CA VAL A 67 -4.85 9.27 -3.42
C VAL A 67 -5.28 9.18 -4.86
N ALA A 68 -6.12 8.20 -5.16
CA ALA A 68 -6.88 8.15 -6.40
C ALA A 68 -8.24 8.80 -6.15
N ARG A 69 -8.55 9.83 -6.90
CA ARG A 69 -9.71 10.68 -6.70
C ARG A 69 -10.56 10.76 -7.96
N SER A 70 -11.87 10.74 -7.80
CA SER A 70 -12.82 10.99 -8.87
C SER A 70 -14.02 11.75 -8.31
N ALA A 71 -14.41 12.84 -8.96
CA ALA A 71 -15.52 13.70 -8.53
C ALA A 71 -15.42 14.09 -7.03
N GLY A 72 -14.22 14.43 -6.56
CA GLY A 72 -13.97 14.85 -5.17
C GLY A 72 -13.97 13.72 -4.13
N ARG A 73 -14.11 12.46 -4.54
CA ARG A 73 -14.11 11.29 -3.64
C ARG A 73 -12.82 10.51 -3.75
N ILE A 74 -12.29 10.06 -2.62
CA ILE A 74 -11.14 9.15 -2.59
C ILE A 74 -11.63 7.73 -2.84
N LEU A 75 -11.11 7.12 -3.90
CA LEU A 75 -11.45 5.76 -4.33
C LEU A 75 -10.45 4.73 -3.81
N GLY A 76 -9.26 5.17 -3.50
CA GLY A 76 -8.17 4.36 -3.02
C GLY A 76 -6.96 5.20 -2.70
N TYR A 77 -5.93 4.56 -2.13
CA TYR A 77 -4.69 5.25 -1.76
C TYR A 77 -3.50 4.31 -1.83
N ALA A 78 -2.31 4.91 -1.89
CA ALA A 78 -1.04 4.21 -1.79
C ALA A 78 -0.10 4.99 -0.86
N MET A 79 0.78 4.29 -0.17
CA MET A 79 1.83 4.90 0.64
C MET A 79 3.18 4.31 0.29
N LEU A 80 4.13 5.19 0.02
CA LEU A 80 5.52 4.87 -0.24
C LEU A 80 6.38 5.29 0.95
N ILE A 81 7.40 4.49 1.24
CA ILE A 81 8.38 4.79 2.30
C ILE A 81 9.78 4.62 1.71
N ARG A 82 10.64 5.64 1.87
CA ARG A 82 12.04 5.54 1.45
C ARG A 82 12.77 4.46 2.23
N GLY A 83 13.56 3.67 1.54
CA GLY A 83 14.49 2.75 2.14
C GLY A 83 13.95 1.34 2.33
N VAL A 84 14.68 0.60 3.14
CA VAL A 84 14.42 -0.80 3.48
C VAL A 84 14.42 -0.87 5.00
N THR A 85 13.58 -1.74 5.55
CA THR A 85 13.50 -1.94 7.01
C THR A 85 14.77 -2.62 7.55
N ASP A 86 14.94 -2.58 8.87
CA ASP A 86 16.06 -3.23 9.55
C ASP A 86 15.91 -4.76 9.62
N ASP A 87 14.80 -5.29 9.15
CA ASP A 87 14.56 -6.73 9.09
C ASP A 87 15.59 -7.40 8.15
N PRO A 88 16.43 -8.34 8.63
CA PRO A 88 17.43 -9.00 7.81
C PRO A 88 16.86 -9.75 6.61
N ASP A 89 15.64 -10.28 6.74
CA ASP A 89 14.98 -11.00 5.65
C ASP A 89 14.62 -10.04 4.51
N VAL A 90 14.14 -8.86 4.85
CA VAL A 90 13.87 -7.80 3.86
C VAL A 90 15.16 -7.28 3.25
N ALA A 91 16.18 -7.01 4.07
CA ALA A 91 17.46 -6.51 3.60
C ALA A 91 18.10 -7.47 2.59
N SER A 92 18.02 -8.79 2.83
CA SER A 92 18.51 -9.81 1.90
C SER A 92 17.70 -9.89 0.61
N ALA A 93 16.36 -9.71 0.71
CA ALA A 93 15.47 -9.80 -0.43
C ALA A 93 15.53 -8.57 -1.34
N VAL A 94 15.99 -7.42 -0.82
CA VAL A 94 16.04 -6.14 -1.54
C VAL A 94 17.48 -5.63 -1.57
N PRO A 95 18.32 -6.15 -2.50
CA PRO A 95 19.74 -5.80 -2.52
C PRO A 95 20.04 -4.45 -3.19
N LEU A 96 19.17 -3.97 -4.08
CA LEU A 96 19.39 -2.70 -4.80
C LEU A 96 19.06 -1.49 -3.94
N ARG A 97 19.91 -0.49 -3.98
CA ARG A 97 19.76 0.77 -3.24
C ARG A 97 20.02 1.97 -4.17
N PRO A 98 19.34 3.11 -3.99
CA PRO A 98 18.21 3.32 -3.06
C PRO A 98 16.97 2.53 -3.43
N ALA A 99 16.20 2.11 -2.43
CA ALA A 99 14.95 1.40 -2.60
C ALA A 99 13.79 2.20 -1.99
N VAL A 100 12.59 2.00 -2.48
CA VAL A 100 11.36 2.58 -1.94
C VAL A 100 10.36 1.46 -1.70
N GLU A 101 9.78 1.41 -0.52
CA GLU A 101 8.71 0.45 -0.19
C GLU A 101 7.37 0.96 -0.69
N LEU A 102 6.62 0.11 -1.38
CA LEU A 102 5.17 0.28 -1.53
C LEU A 102 4.51 -0.34 -0.31
N SER A 103 4.34 0.48 0.73
CA SER A 103 3.88 0.01 2.05
C SER A 103 2.40 -0.32 2.07
N LYS A 104 1.61 0.43 1.33
CA LYS A 104 0.15 0.27 1.28
C LYS A 104 -0.36 0.62 -0.11
N MET A 105 -1.30 -0.20 -0.60
CA MET A 105 -2.08 0.11 -1.79
C MET A 105 -3.44 -0.57 -1.64
N TYR A 106 -4.48 0.24 -1.50
CA TYR A 106 -5.85 -0.25 -1.29
C TYR A 106 -6.82 0.57 -2.12
N VAL A 107 -7.77 -0.13 -2.72
CA VAL A 107 -8.87 0.47 -3.49
C VAL A 107 -10.18 -0.02 -2.90
N ALA A 108 -11.13 0.88 -2.70
CA ALA A 108 -12.46 0.53 -2.20
C ALA A 108 -13.12 -0.51 -3.10
N PRO A 109 -13.81 -1.53 -2.51
CA PRO A 109 -14.29 -2.69 -3.29
C PRO A 109 -15.23 -2.33 -4.44
N GLU A 110 -16.04 -1.29 -4.27
CA GLU A 110 -16.97 -0.82 -5.29
C GLU A 110 -16.29 -0.27 -6.56
N TYR A 111 -14.98 -0.01 -6.49
CA TYR A 111 -14.18 0.50 -7.61
C TYR A 111 -13.19 -0.54 -8.14
N HIS A 112 -13.25 -1.78 -7.67
CA HIS A 112 -12.43 -2.86 -8.24
C HIS A 112 -12.81 -3.09 -9.70
N GLY A 113 -11.81 -3.19 -10.57
CA GLY A 113 -12.01 -3.36 -12.00
C GLY A 113 -12.30 -2.06 -12.78
N ALA A 114 -12.26 -0.90 -12.12
CA ALA A 114 -12.51 0.41 -12.72
C ALA A 114 -11.21 1.18 -13.06
N ASP A 115 -10.12 0.48 -13.29
CA ASP A 115 -8.79 1.01 -13.62
C ASP A 115 -8.15 1.89 -12.54
N VAL A 116 -8.69 1.90 -11.32
CA VAL A 116 -8.16 2.68 -10.19
C VAL A 116 -6.84 2.10 -9.71
N SER A 117 -6.76 0.78 -9.51
CA SER A 117 -5.54 0.12 -9.06
C SER A 117 -4.37 0.28 -10.03
N PRO A 118 -4.53 0.09 -11.36
CA PRO A 118 -3.47 0.39 -12.31
C PRO A 118 -3.03 1.85 -12.29
N ALA A 119 -3.95 2.80 -12.16
CA ALA A 119 -3.63 4.22 -12.07
C ALA A 119 -2.80 4.55 -10.82
N LEU A 120 -3.19 4.01 -9.65
CA LEU A 120 -2.42 4.14 -8.42
C LEU A 120 -1.03 3.53 -8.55
N MET A 121 -0.92 2.35 -9.15
CA MET A 121 0.38 1.69 -9.35
C MET A 121 1.29 2.53 -10.25
N THR A 122 0.77 3.07 -11.33
CA THR A 122 1.53 3.98 -12.21
C THR A 122 2.03 5.18 -11.43
N GLY A 123 1.16 5.82 -10.65
CA GLY A 123 1.53 6.97 -9.81
C GLY A 123 2.56 6.62 -8.75
N ALA A 124 2.43 5.45 -8.12
CA ALA A 124 3.37 4.97 -7.11
C ALA A 124 4.76 4.72 -7.71
N LEU A 125 4.83 4.05 -8.86
CA LEU A 125 6.10 3.76 -9.52
C LEU A 125 6.77 5.03 -10.04
N ASP A 126 6.01 5.97 -10.58
CA ASP A 126 6.53 7.27 -11.01
C ASP A 126 7.08 8.05 -9.82
N SER A 127 6.36 8.05 -8.69
CA SER A 127 6.84 8.68 -7.45
C SER A 127 8.13 8.05 -6.95
N ALA A 128 8.24 6.72 -6.98
CA ALA A 128 9.46 6.02 -6.58
C ALA A 128 10.65 6.40 -7.47
N ARG A 129 10.45 6.46 -8.79
CA ARG A 129 11.49 6.91 -9.74
C ARG A 129 11.91 8.35 -9.47
N ASN A 130 10.95 9.24 -9.20
CA ASN A 130 11.24 10.65 -8.88
C ASN A 130 12.00 10.80 -7.56
N LEU A 131 11.88 9.85 -6.64
CA LEU A 131 12.68 9.79 -5.42
C LEU A 131 14.09 9.22 -5.66
N GLY A 132 14.42 8.82 -6.88
CA GLY A 132 15.73 8.28 -7.25
C GLY A 132 15.90 6.81 -6.95
N ALA A 133 14.80 6.07 -6.75
CA ALA A 133 14.86 4.65 -6.43
C ALA A 133 15.41 3.81 -7.59
N MET A 134 16.23 2.82 -7.25
CA MET A 134 16.70 1.78 -8.18
C MET A 134 15.70 0.62 -8.27
N CYS A 135 14.89 0.45 -7.24
CA CYS A 135 13.82 -0.53 -7.20
C CYS A 135 12.71 -0.10 -6.23
N THR A 136 11.55 -0.71 -6.40
CA THR A 136 10.45 -0.66 -5.45
C THR A 136 10.21 -2.07 -4.91
N TRP A 137 9.95 -2.17 -3.61
CA TRP A 137 9.66 -3.46 -2.98
C TRP A 137 8.37 -3.39 -2.18
N LEU A 138 7.78 -4.54 -1.91
CA LEU A 138 6.58 -4.67 -1.09
C LEU A 138 6.57 -6.01 -0.36
N GLY A 139 5.79 -6.07 0.72
CA GLY A 139 5.39 -7.31 1.35
C GLY A 139 3.95 -7.65 1.01
N VAL A 140 3.67 -8.89 0.70
CA VAL A 140 2.31 -9.37 0.41
C VAL A 140 2.10 -10.72 1.07
N ASN A 141 0.95 -10.89 1.74
CA ASN A 141 0.62 -12.16 2.38
C ASN A 141 0.65 -13.30 1.38
N GLN A 142 1.27 -14.42 1.73
CA GLN A 142 1.44 -15.57 0.84
C GLN A 142 0.10 -16.18 0.41
N GLU A 143 -0.97 -15.95 1.17
CA GLU A 143 -2.32 -16.41 0.84
C GLU A 143 -3.08 -15.44 -0.07
N ASN A 144 -2.61 -14.21 -0.22
CA ASN A 144 -3.26 -13.20 -1.06
C ASN A 144 -2.83 -13.33 -2.52
N GLN A 145 -3.31 -14.37 -3.19
CA GLN A 145 -2.95 -14.67 -4.58
C GLN A 145 -3.42 -13.59 -5.55
N ARG A 146 -4.54 -12.95 -5.27
CA ARG A 146 -5.08 -11.88 -6.12
C ARG A 146 -4.10 -10.69 -6.17
N ALA A 147 -3.62 -10.24 -5.02
CA ALA A 147 -2.64 -9.17 -4.95
C ALA A 147 -1.32 -9.56 -5.62
N GLN A 148 -0.84 -10.78 -5.38
CA GLN A 148 0.38 -11.28 -6.00
C GLN A 148 0.30 -11.24 -7.53
N ARG A 149 -0.82 -11.66 -8.12
CA ARG A 149 -1.04 -11.60 -9.57
C ARG A 149 -1.06 -10.16 -10.08
N PHE A 150 -1.69 -9.25 -9.34
CA PHE A 150 -1.72 -7.83 -9.68
C PHE A 150 -0.30 -7.23 -9.69
N TYR A 151 0.49 -7.50 -8.66
CA TYR A 151 1.86 -7.01 -8.59
C TYR A 151 2.75 -7.62 -9.68
N ALA A 152 2.61 -8.91 -9.94
CA ALA A 152 3.34 -9.58 -11.02
C ALA A 152 3.04 -8.94 -12.40
N LYS A 153 1.79 -8.58 -12.66
CA LYS A 153 1.42 -7.85 -13.89
C LYS A 153 2.12 -6.50 -14.02
N HIS A 154 2.50 -5.90 -12.90
CA HIS A 154 3.21 -4.62 -12.87
C HIS A 154 4.73 -4.76 -12.72
N GLY A 155 5.26 -5.95 -12.97
CA GLY A 155 6.69 -6.18 -13.06
C GLY A 155 7.38 -6.54 -11.73
N PHE A 156 6.62 -6.78 -10.66
CA PHE A 156 7.18 -7.27 -9.41
C PHE A 156 7.43 -8.78 -9.48
N ILE A 157 8.53 -9.21 -8.90
CA ILE A 157 8.90 -10.63 -8.77
C ILE A 157 9.12 -10.97 -7.30
N VAL A 158 8.78 -12.19 -6.91
CA VAL A 158 9.09 -12.71 -5.58
C VAL A 158 10.60 -12.89 -5.44
N ASN A 159 11.19 -12.24 -4.45
CA ASN A 159 12.63 -12.30 -4.22
C ASN A 159 13.01 -12.71 -2.79
N GLY A 160 12.05 -12.96 -1.93
CA GLY A 160 12.27 -13.42 -0.57
C GLY A 160 10.98 -13.51 0.22
N THR A 161 11.13 -13.73 1.50
CA THR A 161 10.01 -13.84 2.46
C THR A 161 10.31 -13.01 3.69
N LYS A 162 9.24 -12.63 4.39
CA LYS A 162 9.32 -11.98 5.70
C LYS A 162 8.11 -12.37 6.53
N THR A 163 8.13 -12.04 7.81
CA THR A 163 6.98 -12.21 8.69
C THR A 163 6.30 -10.87 8.95
N PHE A 164 5.00 -10.91 9.20
CA PHE A 164 4.21 -9.75 9.58
C PHE A 164 3.36 -10.14 10.80
N ARG A 165 3.50 -9.39 11.89
CA ARG A 165 2.72 -9.64 13.10
C ARG A 165 1.42 -8.82 13.07
N LEU A 166 0.31 -9.53 13.26
CA LEU A 166 -1.03 -8.92 13.38
C LEU A 166 -1.70 -9.50 14.63
N GLY A 167 -1.76 -8.72 15.70
CA GLY A 167 -2.24 -9.18 17.00
C GLY A 167 -1.42 -10.35 17.52
N GLY A 168 -2.09 -11.45 17.88
CA GLY A 168 -1.46 -12.69 18.33
C GLY A 168 -0.94 -13.59 17.19
N HIS A 169 -1.16 -13.21 15.93
CA HIS A 169 -0.78 -14.00 14.76
C HIS A 169 0.49 -13.49 14.10
N VAL A 170 1.29 -14.45 13.62
CA VAL A 170 2.43 -14.17 12.73
C VAL A 170 2.04 -14.65 11.33
N GLU A 171 1.98 -13.71 10.40
CA GLU A 171 1.68 -13.98 9.01
C GLU A 171 2.98 -14.10 8.20
N ASN A 172 2.94 -14.92 7.15
CA ASN A 172 4.05 -15.08 6.23
C ASN A 172 3.79 -14.31 4.96
N ASP A 173 4.72 -13.40 4.62
CA ASP A 173 4.66 -12.59 3.42
C ASP A 173 5.73 -13.02 2.41
N TYR A 174 5.44 -12.81 1.14
CA TYR A 174 6.48 -12.69 0.13
C TYR A 174 7.00 -11.25 0.08
N VAL A 175 8.30 -11.10 -0.12
CA VAL A 175 8.88 -9.82 -0.53
C VAL A 175 8.99 -9.83 -2.04
N MET A 176 8.28 -8.91 -2.68
CA MET A 176 8.32 -8.75 -4.12
C MET A 176 9.09 -7.48 -4.48
N VAL A 177 9.85 -7.53 -5.57
CA VAL A 177 10.73 -6.43 -5.99
C VAL A 177 10.50 -6.14 -7.46
N ARG A 178 10.42 -4.85 -7.77
CA ARG A 178 10.48 -4.35 -9.14
C ARG A 178 11.70 -3.45 -9.30
N THR A 179 12.60 -3.83 -10.18
CA THR A 179 13.75 -2.99 -10.56
C THR A 179 13.36 -1.99 -11.64
N PHE A 180 14.00 -0.85 -11.65
CA PHE A 180 13.80 0.16 -12.68
C PHE A 180 14.88 0.13 -13.74
#